data_679e061aeff1652d5615ee4331f09d62
#
_entry.id   679e061aeff1652d5615ee4331f09d62
#
_cell.length_a   1.000
_cell.length_b   1.000
_cell.length_c   1.000
_cell.angle_alpha   90.00
_cell.angle_beta   90.00
_cell.angle_gamma   90.00
#
_symmetry.space_group_name_H-M   'P 1'
#
loop_
_entity.id
_entity.type
_entity.pdbx_description
1 polymer ?
#
loop_
_entity_poly.entity_id
_entity_poly.type
_entity_poly.pdbx_seq_one_letter_code
_entity_poly.pdbx_strand_id
1 'polypeptide(L)'
;MNRYAISEDVAKAAKWPHELFLINLIFNHVLLFVAFLSASSMQKLVFIVPAVSFVILGYTLWRARKSLQVDPWFVKCHWQLAARRSRIFIVMLSTMVLVMVAIYLVAGGNMRPQHWAFFGVGIMPTLITVLALIILESDALHLSRFGQMPDWLVARYPDGALSPITE
;
A
#
# COMPACT_ATOMS: atom_id res chain seq x y z
N MET A 1 -22.69 -5.06 3.67
CA MET A 1 -21.37 -5.68 3.92
C MET A 1 -21.62 -7.07 4.48
N ASN A 2 -21.18 -8.12 3.82
CA ASN A 2 -21.52 -9.49 4.18
C ASN A 2 -20.47 -10.09 5.13
N ARG A 3 -20.92 -10.90 6.08
CA ARG A 3 -20.08 -11.66 7.02
C ARG A 3 -20.08 -13.14 6.65
N TYR A 4 -18.93 -13.78 6.74
CA TYR A 4 -18.72 -15.18 6.35
C TYR A 4 -18.14 -15.98 7.51
N ALA A 5 -18.56 -17.23 7.66
CA ALA A 5 -17.93 -18.17 8.59
C ALA A 5 -16.58 -18.60 8.01
N ILE A 6 -15.51 -18.13 8.63
CA ILE A 6 -14.13 -18.47 8.23
C ILE A 6 -13.37 -19.07 9.42
N SER A 7 -12.45 -20.01 9.13
CA SER A 7 -11.56 -20.54 10.15
C SER A 7 -10.54 -19.47 10.58
N GLU A 8 -9.97 -19.63 11.76
CA GLU A 8 -8.93 -18.74 12.29
C GLU A 8 -7.70 -18.67 11.37
N ASP A 9 -7.29 -19.78 10.78
CA ASP A 9 -6.16 -19.85 9.84
C ASP A 9 -6.44 -19.02 8.58
N VAL A 10 -7.66 -19.09 8.04
CA VAL A 10 -8.08 -18.28 6.89
C VAL A 10 -8.09 -16.80 7.25
N ALA A 11 -8.61 -16.43 8.43
CA ALA A 11 -8.58 -15.05 8.91
C ALA A 11 -7.14 -14.53 9.08
N LYS A 12 -6.24 -15.35 9.64
CA LYS A 12 -4.82 -15.02 9.80
C LYS A 12 -4.12 -14.83 8.45
N ALA A 13 -4.38 -15.71 7.49
CA ALA A 13 -3.83 -15.59 6.14
C ALA A 13 -4.36 -14.35 5.39
N ALA A 14 -5.63 -13.99 5.60
CA ALA A 14 -6.25 -12.82 4.98
C ALA A 14 -5.75 -11.48 5.54
N LYS A 15 -5.22 -11.43 6.76
CA LYS A 15 -4.61 -10.24 7.37
C LYS A 15 -3.27 -9.88 6.72
N TRP A 16 -2.49 -10.88 6.33
CA TRP A 16 -1.11 -10.71 5.89
C TRP A 16 -0.88 -9.64 4.80
N PRO A 17 -1.65 -9.57 3.71
CA PRO A 17 -1.47 -8.53 2.69
C PRO A 17 -1.63 -7.11 3.25
N HIS A 18 -2.55 -6.90 4.19
CA HIS A 18 -2.82 -5.61 4.82
C HIS A 18 -1.73 -5.24 5.84
N GLU A 19 -1.26 -6.19 6.64
CA GLU A 19 -0.14 -6.00 7.59
C GLU A 19 1.14 -5.63 6.82
N LEU A 20 1.47 -6.35 5.76
CA LEU A 20 2.63 -6.06 4.91
C LEU A 20 2.56 -4.65 4.32
N PHE A 21 1.38 -4.25 3.84
CA PHE A 21 1.20 -2.92 3.26
C PHE A 21 1.26 -1.84 4.34
N LEU A 22 0.66 -2.03 5.52
CA LEU A 22 0.76 -1.10 6.65
C LEU A 22 2.20 -0.93 7.13
N ILE A 23 2.98 -2.01 7.19
CA ILE A 23 4.41 -1.95 7.50
C ILE A 23 5.13 -1.05 6.47
N ASN A 24 4.86 -1.23 5.18
CA ASN A 24 5.44 -0.37 4.15
C ASN A 24 5.04 1.10 4.32
N LEU A 25 3.77 1.39 4.60
CA LEU A 25 3.28 2.76 4.75
C LEU A 25 3.83 3.42 6.02
N ILE A 26 3.72 2.76 7.18
CA ILE A 26 4.06 3.34 8.48
C ILE A 26 5.58 3.33 8.70
N PHE A 27 6.22 2.16 8.62
CA PHE A 27 7.66 2.06 8.89
C PHE A 27 8.49 2.73 7.81
N ASN A 28 8.23 2.43 6.55
CA ASN A 28 9.07 2.90 5.46
C ASN A 28 8.76 4.36 5.10
N HIS A 29 7.47 4.71 4.84
CA HIS A 29 7.11 6.05 4.37
C HIS A 29 6.91 7.09 5.48
N VAL A 30 6.62 6.69 6.72
CA VAL A 30 6.50 7.66 7.82
C VAL A 30 7.77 7.64 8.66
N LEU A 31 8.12 6.53 9.31
CA LEU A 31 9.20 6.51 10.29
C LEU A 31 10.58 6.64 9.66
N LEU A 32 10.93 5.80 8.66
CA LEU A 32 12.25 5.88 8.02
C LEU A 32 12.44 7.17 7.22
N PHE A 33 11.39 7.63 6.52
CA PHE A 33 11.45 8.88 5.78
C PHE A 33 11.75 10.06 6.71
N VAL A 34 11.02 10.19 7.83
CA VAL A 34 11.26 11.25 8.82
C VAL A 34 12.64 11.11 9.48
N ALA A 35 13.05 9.88 9.83
CA ALA A 35 14.37 9.63 10.42
C ALA A 35 15.50 10.08 9.49
N PHE A 36 15.45 9.72 8.20
CA PHE A 36 16.48 10.11 7.22
C PHE A 36 16.49 11.61 6.94
N LEU A 37 15.32 12.27 6.93
CA LEU A 37 15.27 13.73 6.78
C LEU A 37 15.83 14.47 7.99
N SER A 38 15.58 13.97 9.21
CA SER A 38 15.99 14.61 10.45
C SER A 38 17.50 14.50 10.69
N ALA A 39 18.17 13.47 10.19
CA ALA A 39 19.59 13.25 10.35
C ALA A 39 20.36 13.78 9.13
N SER A 40 21.05 14.92 9.26
CA SER A 40 21.79 15.59 8.16
C SER A 40 22.79 14.67 7.45
N SER A 41 23.44 13.75 8.18
CA SER A 41 24.36 12.76 7.63
C SER A 41 23.66 11.64 6.82
N MET A 42 22.37 11.43 7.01
CA MET A 42 21.58 10.34 6.43
C MET A 42 20.62 10.79 5.32
N GLN A 43 20.54 12.08 5.00
CA GLN A 43 19.59 12.61 4.01
C GLN A 43 19.67 11.93 2.63
N LYS A 44 20.86 11.48 2.22
CA LYS A 44 21.02 10.73 0.97
C LYS A 44 20.32 9.36 0.99
N LEU A 45 20.10 8.78 2.18
CA LEU A 45 19.40 7.49 2.33
C LEU A 45 17.89 7.59 2.11
N VAL A 46 17.34 8.81 2.03
CA VAL A 46 15.92 9.02 1.76
C VAL A 46 15.46 8.35 0.45
N PHE A 47 16.36 8.18 -0.52
CA PHE A 47 16.07 7.48 -1.78
C PHE A 47 15.88 5.96 -1.61
N ILE A 48 16.29 5.39 -0.48
CA ILE A 48 16.04 3.97 -0.15
C ILE A 48 14.54 3.75 0.09
N VAL A 49 13.83 4.74 0.63
CA VAL A 49 12.40 4.64 0.95
C VAL A 49 11.55 4.25 -0.26
N PRO A 50 11.57 4.98 -1.40
CA PRO A 50 10.83 4.55 -2.59
C PRO A 50 11.35 3.22 -3.16
N ALA A 51 12.66 2.93 -3.11
CA ALA A 51 13.21 1.69 -3.61
C ALA A 51 12.67 0.46 -2.84
N VAL A 52 12.69 0.50 -1.51
CA VAL A 52 12.11 -0.54 -0.65
C VAL A 52 10.63 -0.67 -0.90
N SER A 53 9.91 0.45 -1.04
CA SER A 53 8.48 0.43 -1.33
C SER A 53 8.16 -0.28 -2.65
N PHE A 54 8.89 -0.01 -3.73
CA PHE A 54 8.67 -0.70 -5.00
C PHE A 54 8.90 -2.21 -4.90
N VAL A 55 9.86 -2.67 -4.11
CA VAL A 55 10.08 -4.11 -3.85
C VAL A 55 8.88 -4.73 -3.14
N ILE A 56 8.40 -4.11 -2.04
CA ILE A 56 7.26 -4.60 -1.26
C ILE A 56 5.98 -4.59 -2.10
N LEU A 57 5.72 -3.51 -2.84
CA LEU A 57 4.55 -3.39 -3.69
C LEU A 57 4.60 -4.38 -4.87
N GLY A 58 5.77 -4.57 -5.48
CA GLY A 58 6.01 -5.58 -6.51
C GLY A 58 5.73 -6.99 -6.00
N TYR A 59 6.23 -7.33 -4.82
CA TYR A 59 5.91 -8.59 -4.14
C TYR A 59 4.40 -8.74 -3.92
N THR A 60 3.73 -7.70 -3.42
CA THR A 60 2.28 -7.72 -3.20
C THR A 60 1.51 -8.01 -4.49
N LEU A 61 1.89 -7.38 -5.60
CA LEU A 61 1.25 -7.63 -6.90
C LEU A 61 1.50 -9.04 -7.42
N TRP A 62 2.75 -9.53 -7.30
CA TRP A 62 3.10 -10.88 -7.68
C TRP A 62 2.35 -11.93 -6.85
N ARG A 63 2.34 -11.76 -5.51
CA ARG A 63 1.66 -12.66 -4.59
C ARG A 63 0.14 -12.65 -4.78
N ALA A 64 -0.44 -11.50 -5.08
CA ALA A 64 -1.86 -11.40 -5.40
C ALA A 64 -2.23 -12.14 -6.69
N ARG A 65 -1.37 -12.13 -7.71
CA ARG A 65 -1.59 -12.96 -8.91
C ARG A 65 -1.54 -14.45 -8.58
N LYS A 66 -0.57 -14.88 -7.79
CA LYS A 66 -0.44 -16.27 -7.36
C LYS A 66 -1.63 -16.71 -6.51
N SER A 67 -2.17 -15.84 -5.68
CA SER A 67 -3.30 -16.12 -4.79
C SER A 67 -4.58 -16.50 -5.54
N LEU A 68 -4.75 -16.06 -6.78
CA LEU A 68 -5.89 -16.43 -7.62
C LEU A 68 -5.97 -17.94 -7.87
N GLN A 69 -4.85 -18.66 -7.78
CA GLN A 69 -4.75 -20.08 -8.11
C GLN A 69 -4.63 -20.98 -6.88
N VAL A 70 -4.05 -20.47 -5.78
CA VAL A 70 -3.64 -21.33 -4.66
C VAL A 70 -4.36 -21.06 -3.35
N ASP A 71 -4.95 -19.87 -3.18
CA ASP A 71 -5.51 -19.49 -1.88
C ASP A 71 -7.02 -19.71 -1.82
N PRO A 72 -7.58 -19.97 -0.62
CA PRO A 72 -9.02 -19.95 -0.39
C PRO A 72 -9.62 -18.62 -0.81
N TRP A 73 -10.91 -18.64 -1.21
CA TRP A 73 -11.61 -17.47 -1.75
C TRP A 73 -11.46 -16.21 -0.90
N PHE A 74 -11.65 -16.30 0.41
CA PHE A 74 -11.58 -15.17 1.32
C PHE A 74 -10.19 -14.52 1.32
N VAL A 75 -9.13 -15.33 1.41
CA VAL A 75 -7.72 -14.88 1.36
C VAL A 75 -7.40 -14.24 0.01
N LYS A 76 -7.84 -14.88 -1.07
CA LYS A 76 -7.73 -14.37 -2.45
C LYS A 76 -8.30 -12.96 -2.56
N CYS A 77 -9.51 -12.73 -2.08
CA CYS A 77 -10.16 -11.43 -2.12
C CYS A 77 -9.36 -10.36 -1.38
N HIS A 78 -8.81 -10.65 -0.21
CA HIS A 78 -7.97 -9.70 0.54
C HIS A 78 -6.65 -9.38 -0.19
N TRP A 79 -6.00 -10.37 -0.84
CA TRP A 79 -4.84 -10.10 -1.70
C TRP A 79 -5.20 -9.20 -2.90
N GLN A 80 -6.36 -9.40 -3.53
CA GLN A 80 -6.80 -8.55 -4.64
C GLN A 80 -7.13 -7.12 -4.17
N LEU A 81 -7.68 -6.96 -2.97
CA LEU A 81 -7.93 -5.67 -2.35
C LEU A 81 -6.63 -4.90 -2.11
N ALA A 82 -5.65 -5.54 -1.47
CA ALA A 82 -4.32 -4.97 -1.24
C ALA A 82 -3.61 -4.64 -2.56
N ALA A 83 -3.67 -5.52 -3.57
CA ALA A 83 -3.08 -5.28 -4.89
C ALA A 83 -3.71 -4.09 -5.63
N ARG A 84 -5.02 -3.87 -5.50
CA ARG A 84 -5.69 -2.70 -6.09
C ARG A 84 -5.15 -1.41 -5.49
N ARG A 85 -5.02 -1.35 -4.16
CA ARG A 85 -4.49 -0.18 -3.45
C ARG A 85 -3.00 0.02 -3.70
N SER A 86 -2.23 -1.07 -3.79
CA SER A 86 -0.81 -1.05 -4.18
C SER A 86 -0.61 -0.42 -5.55
N ARG A 87 -1.47 -0.70 -6.54
CA ARG A 87 -1.39 -0.06 -7.88
C ARG A 87 -1.59 1.45 -7.80
N ILE A 88 -2.57 1.91 -7.01
CA ILE A 88 -2.81 3.35 -6.79
C ILE A 88 -1.55 3.97 -6.19
N PHE A 89 -0.96 3.32 -5.18
CA PHE A 89 0.23 3.84 -4.52
C PHE A 89 1.47 3.83 -5.43
N ILE A 90 1.65 2.80 -6.27
CA ILE A 90 2.73 2.76 -7.27
C ILE A 90 2.61 3.95 -8.24
N VAL A 91 1.41 4.25 -8.73
CA VAL A 91 1.20 5.39 -9.63
C VAL A 91 1.58 6.70 -8.93
N MET A 92 1.11 6.93 -7.70
CA MET A 92 1.42 8.14 -6.93
C MET A 92 2.92 8.26 -6.64
N LEU A 93 3.55 7.17 -6.21
CA LEU A 93 4.98 7.13 -5.91
C LEU A 93 5.83 7.36 -7.17
N SER A 94 5.46 6.74 -8.28
CA SER A 94 6.14 6.94 -9.57
C SER A 94 6.01 8.38 -10.06
N THR A 95 4.82 8.98 -9.94
CA THR A 95 4.58 10.38 -10.29
C THR A 95 5.46 11.30 -9.44
N MET A 96 5.54 11.07 -8.13
CA MET A 96 6.41 11.83 -7.23
C MET A 96 7.88 11.74 -7.68
N VAL A 97 8.38 10.53 -7.92
CA VAL A 97 9.76 10.32 -8.37
C VAL A 97 10.03 11.03 -9.69
N LEU A 98 9.11 10.94 -10.66
CA LEU A 98 9.24 11.63 -11.95
C LEU A 98 9.28 13.16 -11.80
N VAL A 99 8.42 13.73 -10.96
CA VAL A 99 8.43 15.17 -10.67
C VAL A 99 9.75 15.60 -10.04
N MET A 100 10.25 14.83 -9.07
CA MET A 100 11.53 15.12 -8.42
C MET A 100 12.69 15.05 -9.41
N VAL A 101 12.74 14.05 -10.26
CA VAL A 101 13.76 13.93 -11.32
C VAL A 101 13.65 15.10 -12.29
N ALA A 102 12.46 15.47 -12.72
CA ALA A 102 12.26 16.61 -13.61
C ALA A 102 12.77 17.93 -13.00
N ILE A 103 12.47 18.20 -11.73
CA ILE A 103 12.99 19.39 -11.02
C ILE A 103 14.51 19.36 -10.97
N TYR A 104 15.12 18.21 -10.65
CA TYR A 104 16.57 18.08 -10.58
C TYR A 104 17.24 18.33 -11.94
N LEU A 105 16.68 17.80 -13.03
CA LEU A 105 17.19 17.99 -14.39
C LEU A 105 17.06 19.47 -14.84
N VAL A 106 15.90 20.11 -14.58
CA VAL A 106 15.70 21.53 -14.90
C VAL A 106 16.64 22.43 -14.11
N ALA A 107 16.96 22.06 -12.86
CA ALA A 107 17.94 22.76 -12.04
C ALA A 107 19.40 22.57 -12.52
N GLY A 108 19.64 21.71 -13.52
CA GLY A 108 21.00 21.37 -13.99
C GLY A 108 21.89 20.79 -12.89
N GLY A 109 21.28 20.07 -11.93
CA GLY A 109 21.97 19.52 -10.74
C GLY A 109 22.30 20.56 -9.65
N ASN A 110 22.10 21.85 -9.92
CA ASN A 110 22.40 22.93 -8.97
C ASN A 110 21.13 23.37 -8.24
N MET A 111 20.84 22.68 -7.12
CA MET A 111 19.61 22.85 -6.33
C MET A 111 19.66 24.16 -5.51
N ARG A 112 18.81 25.11 -5.86
CA ARG A 112 18.56 26.36 -5.14
C ARG A 112 17.40 26.22 -4.14
N PRO A 113 17.24 27.13 -3.15
CA PRO A 113 16.14 27.06 -2.17
C PRO A 113 14.74 26.92 -2.78
N GLN A 114 14.46 27.60 -3.91
CA GLN A 114 13.18 27.46 -4.59
C GLN A 114 12.92 26.05 -5.15
N HIS A 115 13.95 25.35 -5.61
CA HIS A 115 13.81 23.96 -6.09
C HIS A 115 13.43 23.03 -4.94
N TRP A 116 14.00 23.24 -3.75
CA TRP A 116 13.63 22.51 -2.55
C TRP A 116 12.17 22.78 -2.12
N ALA A 117 11.69 24.01 -2.28
CA ALA A 117 10.28 24.32 -2.05
C ALA A 117 9.37 23.54 -3.00
N PHE A 118 9.70 23.45 -4.29
CA PHE A 118 8.94 22.64 -5.26
C PHE A 118 9.01 21.15 -4.94
N PHE A 119 10.15 20.64 -4.43
CA PHE A 119 10.24 19.27 -3.91
C PHE A 119 9.24 19.03 -2.77
N GLY A 120 9.16 19.95 -1.81
CA GLY A 120 8.20 19.88 -0.71
C GLY A 120 6.76 19.80 -1.19
N VAL A 121 6.39 20.67 -2.13
CA VAL A 121 5.04 20.64 -2.74
C VAL A 121 4.79 19.33 -3.52
N GLY A 122 5.79 18.84 -4.26
CA GLY A 122 5.70 17.60 -5.04
C GLY A 122 5.50 16.33 -4.19
N ILE A 123 5.97 16.33 -2.93
CA ILE A 123 5.80 15.21 -1.99
C ILE A 123 4.39 15.18 -1.38
N MET A 124 3.73 16.32 -1.21
CA MET A 124 2.45 16.43 -0.50
C MET A 124 1.35 15.47 -0.98
N PRO A 125 1.08 15.31 -2.30
CA PRO A 125 0.07 14.37 -2.76
C PRO A 125 0.37 12.92 -2.33
N THR A 126 1.65 12.54 -2.33
CA THR A 126 2.07 11.20 -1.89
C THR A 126 1.87 11.02 -0.40
N LEU A 127 2.18 12.01 0.44
CA LEU A 127 1.94 11.95 1.88
C LEU A 127 0.45 11.84 2.21
N ILE A 128 -0.40 12.62 1.52
CA ILE A 128 -1.86 12.51 1.68
C ILE A 128 -2.33 11.11 1.28
N THR A 129 -1.80 10.56 0.19
CA THR A 129 -2.12 9.19 -0.25
C THR A 129 -1.68 8.16 0.78
N VAL A 130 -0.49 8.30 1.38
CA VAL A 130 -0.02 7.42 2.46
C VAL A 130 -0.99 7.42 3.63
N LEU A 131 -1.41 8.60 4.11
CA LEU A 131 -2.36 8.72 5.22
C LEU A 131 -3.72 8.09 4.89
N ALA A 132 -4.25 8.36 3.71
CA ALA A 132 -5.51 7.75 3.26
C ALA A 132 -5.40 6.22 3.18
N LEU A 133 -4.30 5.71 2.66
CA LEU A 133 -4.07 4.27 2.55
C LEU A 133 -3.86 3.60 3.91
N ILE A 134 -3.26 4.26 4.90
CA ILE A 134 -3.16 3.73 6.27
C ILE A 134 -4.56 3.50 6.84
N ILE A 135 -5.48 4.46 6.69
CA ILE A 135 -6.86 4.32 7.15
C ILE A 135 -7.55 3.15 6.44
N LEU A 136 -7.46 3.10 5.11
CA LEU A 136 -8.09 2.07 4.31
C LEU A 136 -7.54 0.66 4.62
N GLU A 137 -6.22 0.52 4.79
CA GLU A 137 -5.60 -0.77 5.12
C GLU A 137 -5.91 -1.22 6.55
N SER A 138 -6.02 -0.27 7.49
CA SER A 138 -6.46 -0.56 8.86
C SER A 138 -7.89 -1.07 8.88
N ASP A 139 -8.78 -0.47 8.09
CA ASP A 139 -10.15 -0.96 7.90
C ASP A 139 -10.17 -2.37 7.28
N ALA A 140 -9.41 -2.61 6.22
CA ALA A 140 -9.34 -3.93 5.59
C ALA A 140 -8.74 -5.00 6.52
N LEU A 141 -7.79 -4.61 7.38
CA LEU A 141 -7.26 -5.49 8.43
C LEU A 141 -8.35 -5.85 9.44
N HIS A 142 -9.20 -4.88 9.83
CA HIS A 142 -10.36 -5.14 10.67
C HIS A 142 -11.33 -6.12 9.98
N LEU A 143 -11.70 -5.85 8.73
CA LEU A 143 -12.61 -6.71 7.94
C LEU A 143 -12.09 -8.15 7.87
N SER A 144 -10.78 -8.34 7.64
CA SER A 144 -10.18 -9.66 7.56
C SER A 144 -10.29 -10.46 8.87
N ARG A 145 -10.27 -9.78 10.02
CA ARG A 145 -10.41 -10.42 11.35
C ARG A 145 -11.82 -10.90 11.64
N PHE A 146 -12.81 -10.14 11.18
CA PHE A 146 -14.23 -10.42 11.48
C PHE A 146 -14.96 -11.17 10.39
N GLY A 147 -14.23 -11.71 9.40
CA GLY A 147 -14.83 -12.46 8.30
C GLY A 147 -15.71 -11.59 7.39
N GLN A 148 -15.48 -10.29 7.35
CA GLN A 148 -16.28 -9.35 6.58
C GLN A 148 -15.66 -9.06 5.22
N MET A 149 -16.52 -8.85 4.21
CA MET A 149 -16.08 -8.59 2.84
C MET A 149 -16.93 -7.48 2.22
N PRO A 150 -16.30 -6.49 1.53
CA PRO A 150 -17.03 -5.48 0.77
C PRO A 150 -17.84 -6.11 -0.38
N ASP A 151 -19.09 -5.69 -0.56
CA ASP A 151 -20.01 -6.26 -1.55
C ASP A 151 -19.49 -6.17 -2.98
N TRP A 152 -18.83 -5.07 -3.35
CA TRP A 152 -18.22 -4.91 -4.67
C TRP A 152 -17.10 -5.94 -4.95
N LEU A 153 -16.40 -6.40 -3.91
CA LEU A 153 -15.33 -7.38 -4.03
C LEU A 153 -15.91 -8.78 -4.21
N VAL A 154 -16.98 -9.08 -3.48
CA VAL A 154 -17.78 -10.33 -3.64
C VAL A 154 -18.35 -10.40 -5.06
N ALA A 155 -18.95 -9.32 -5.55
CA ALA A 155 -19.49 -9.25 -6.91
C ALA A 155 -18.41 -9.46 -7.99
N ARG A 156 -17.17 -9.02 -7.73
CA ARG A 156 -16.06 -9.19 -8.68
C ARG A 156 -15.42 -10.58 -8.65
N TYR A 157 -15.43 -11.23 -7.50
CA TYR A 157 -14.85 -12.57 -7.27
C TYR A 157 -15.89 -13.44 -6.57
N PRO A 158 -16.97 -13.83 -7.28
CA PRO A 158 -18.02 -14.64 -6.67
C PRO A 158 -17.48 -16.02 -6.26
N ASP A 159 -17.88 -16.47 -5.07
CA ASP A 159 -17.68 -17.84 -4.63
C ASP A 159 -19.05 -18.51 -4.48
N GLY A 160 -19.29 -19.55 -5.26
CA GLY A 160 -20.53 -20.32 -5.15
C GLY A 160 -20.64 -21.22 -3.92
N ALA A 161 -19.56 -21.34 -3.13
CA ALA A 161 -19.48 -22.27 -2.00
C ALA A 161 -19.78 -21.65 -0.63
N LEU A 162 -19.60 -20.31 -0.47
CA LEU A 162 -19.80 -19.63 0.79
C LEU A 162 -21.05 -18.74 0.77
N SER A 163 -22.01 -19.06 1.62
CA SER A 163 -23.16 -18.21 1.87
C SER A 163 -22.85 -17.20 2.98
N PRO A 164 -23.31 -15.94 2.86
CA PRO A 164 -23.24 -14.97 3.96
C PRO A 164 -24.00 -15.51 5.17
N ILE A 165 -23.49 -15.22 6.37
CA ILE A 165 -24.23 -15.47 7.60
C ILE A 165 -25.36 -14.43 7.64
N THR A 166 -26.59 -14.87 7.56
CA THR A 166 -27.77 -14.04 7.86
C THR A 166 -27.90 -13.96 9.39
N GLU A 167 -27.75 -12.76 9.94
CA GLU A 167 -28.10 -12.45 11.34
C GLU A 167 -29.61 -12.38 11.49
#